data_7ba0aa580fcf48606411b36e8a6f3fc8
#
_entry.id   7ba0aa580fcf48606411b36e8a6f3fc8
#
_cell.length_a   1.000
_cell.length_b   1.000
_cell.length_c   1.000
_cell.angle_alpha   90.00
_cell.angle_beta   90.00
_cell.angle_gamma   90.00
#
_symmetry.space_group_name_H-M   'P 1'
#
loop_
_entity.id
_entity.type
_entity.pdbx_description
1 polymer ?
#
loop_
_entity_poly.entity_id
_entity_poly.type
_entity_poly.pdbx_seq_one_letter_code
_entity_poly.pdbx_strand_id
1 'polypeptide(L)'
;SPNMHFRDPIIYRVVKHPHHRTGETWKAYPMYDFAHGQSDFFEGVTHSLCTLEFVPHRPLYDLFVDWVKNEEDLDDNRPRQYEFNKLNLNYTLMSKRNLLILVKEGLVNGWDDPRMPTLCGFRRRGYSPESIRNFVDKIGYTTYDALNDFALLESAVRDDLNKRSTRVSA
;
A
#
# COMPACT_ATOMS: atom_id res chain seq x y z
N SER A 1 0.11 24.24 -17.03
CA SER A 1 -0.61 22.97 -17.20
C SER A 1 -1.99 23.05 -16.57
N PRO A 2 -3.02 22.40 -17.12
CA PRO A 2 -4.33 22.25 -16.45
C PRO A 2 -4.23 21.32 -15.22
N ASN A 3 -3.26 20.41 -15.20
CA ASN A 3 -2.98 19.56 -14.05
C ASN A 3 -2.27 20.36 -12.95
N MET A 4 -2.92 20.52 -11.79
CA MET A 4 -2.39 21.29 -10.66
C MET A 4 -1.10 20.69 -10.11
N HIS A 5 -0.96 19.38 -10.12
CA HIS A 5 0.26 18.68 -9.66
C HIS A 5 1.48 18.98 -10.52
N PHE A 6 1.25 19.45 -11.74
CA PHE A 6 2.29 19.76 -12.74
C PHE A 6 2.66 21.26 -12.81
N ARG A 7 1.98 22.12 -12.04
CA ARG A 7 2.25 23.56 -12.05
C ARG A 7 3.41 23.93 -11.13
N ASP A 8 3.31 23.56 -9.87
CA ASP A 8 4.24 23.92 -8.80
C ASP A 8 4.56 22.68 -7.95
N PRO A 9 5.22 21.66 -8.51
CA PRO A 9 5.52 20.44 -7.78
C PRO A 9 6.50 20.71 -6.66
N ILE A 10 6.14 20.29 -5.44
CA ILE A 10 7.01 20.36 -4.28
C ILE A 10 7.93 19.13 -4.30
N ILE A 11 9.22 19.33 -4.54
CA ILE A 11 10.21 18.25 -4.62
C ILE A 11 10.85 17.94 -3.27
N TYR A 12 11.04 18.93 -2.40
CA TYR A 12 11.58 18.76 -1.05
C TYR A 12 10.75 19.49 -0.01
N ARG A 13 10.77 18.96 1.21
CA ARG A 13 10.20 19.60 2.40
C ARG A 13 11.26 19.73 3.49
N VAL A 14 11.37 20.90 4.10
CA VAL A 14 12.17 21.09 5.31
C VAL A 14 11.38 20.57 6.51
N VAL A 15 11.97 19.65 7.27
CA VAL A 15 11.38 19.04 8.47
C VAL A 15 12.22 19.42 9.67
N LYS A 16 11.60 20.02 10.66
CA LYS A 16 12.27 20.47 11.91
C LYS A 16 12.30 19.39 13.00
N HIS A 17 11.71 18.22 12.72
CA HIS A 17 11.67 17.10 13.66
C HIS A 17 12.77 16.07 13.33
N PRO A 18 13.48 15.54 14.36
CA PRO A 18 14.47 14.47 14.13
C PRO A 18 13.84 13.24 13.46
N HIS A 19 14.53 12.70 12.47
CA HIS A 19 14.12 11.46 11.81
C HIS A 19 14.50 10.25 12.70
N HIS A 20 13.62 9.26 12.79
CA HIS A 20 13.79 8.11 13.70
C HIS A 20 15.05 7.26 13.43
N ARG A 21 15.64 7.30 12.24
CA ARG A 21 16.88 6.56 11.90
C ARG A 21 18.11 7.48 11.80
N THR A 22 17.96 8.66 11.20
CA THR A 22 19.10 9.55 10.87
C THR A 22 19.20 10.75 11.82
N GLY A 23 18.30 10.85 12.78
CA GLY A 23 18.29 11.97 13.74
C GLY A 23 18.19 13.31 13.03
N GLU A 24 19.10 14.23 13.32
CA GLU A 24 19.14 15.58 12.77
C GLU A 24 20.10 15.75 11.58
N THR A 25 20.64 14.65 11.04
CA THR A 25 21.61 14.68 9.93
C THR A 25 21.03 15.37 8.70
N TRP A 26 19.76 15.13 8.40
CA TRP A 26 19.06 15.70 7.25
C TRP A 26 17.95 16.63 7.70
N LYS A 27 17.86 17.78 7.07
CA LYS A 27 16.80 18.77 7.34
C LYS A 27 15.79 18.87 6.19
N ALA A 28 16.19 18.52 4.98
CA ALA A 28 15.34 18.48 3.79
C ALA A 28 15.12 17.02 3.35
N TYR A 29 13.86 16.71 3.09
CA TYR A 29 13.45 15.37 2.67
C TYR A 29 12.70 15.45 1.34
N PRO A 30 12.97 14.54 0.38
CA PRO A 30 12.23 14.49 -0.88
C PRO A 30 10.77 14.13 -0.63
N MET A 31 9.89 14.77 -1.38
CA MET A 31 8.47 14.44 -1.38
C MET A 31 8.22 13.21 -2.24
N TYR A 32 7.08 12.56 -2.01
CA TYR A 32 6.71 11.31 -2.67
C TYR A 32 6.82 11.35 -4.18
N ASP A 33 6.24 12.37 -4.82
CA ASP A 33 6.23 12.49 -6.28
C ASP A 33 7.63 12.60 -6.89
N PHE A 34 8.57 13.20 -6.16
CA PHE A 34 9.95 13.31 -6.58
C PHE A 34 10.76 12.03 -6.30
N ALA A 35 10.50 11.38 -5.17
CA ALA A 35 11.33 10.27 -4.70
C ALA A 35 10.94 8.92 -5.32
N HIS A 36 9.65 8.64 -5.51
CA HIS A 36 9.16 7.29 -5.83
C HIS A 36 9.76 6.75 -7.14
N GLY A 37 9.55 7.47 -8.24
CA GLY A 37 10.04 7.03 -9.55
C GLY A 37 11.55 6.94 -9.64
N GLN A 38 12.27 7.86 -9.01
CA GLN A 38 13.73 7.86 -8.99
C GLN A 38 14.29 6.70 -8.18
N SER A 39 13.73 6.43 -6.99
CA SER A 39 14.13 5.29 -6.17
C SER A 39 13.93 3.99 -6.92
N ASP A 40 12.77 3.80 -7.54
CA ASP A 40 12.45 2.62 -8.32
C ASP A 40 13.38 2.47 -9.53
N PHE A 41 13.71 3.57 -10.19
CA PHE A 41 14.64 3.57 -11.32
C PHE A 41 16.05 3.10 -10.89
N PHE A 42 16.62 3.69 -9.84
CA PHE A 42 17.96 3.32 -9.35
C PHE A 42 18.01 1.93 -8.73
N GLU A 43 16.92 1.42 -8.20
CA GLU A 43 16.82 0.07 -7.64
C GLU A 43 16.48 -1.00 -8.69
N GLY A 44 16.28 -0.63 -9.95
CA GLY A 44 15.96 -1.56 -11.04
C GLY A 44 14.53 -2.12 -10.95
N VAL A 45 13.65 -1.46 -10.24
CA VAL A 45 12.22 -1.80 -10.18
C VAL A 45 11.56 -1.51 -11.52
N THR A 46 10.78 -2.44 -12.04
CA THR A 46 10.08 -2.29 -13.33
C THR A 46 8.64 -1.80 -13.18
N HIS A 47 8.00 -2.12 -12.06
CA HIS A 47 6.60 -1.83 -11.78
C HIS A 47 6.48 -1.02 -10.50
N SER A 48 6.28 0.29 -10.64
CA SER A 48 6.04 1.22 -9.53
C SER A 48 4.57 1.18 -9.14
N LEU A 49 4.25 0.56 -8.01
CA LEU A 49 2.88 0.34 -7.55
C LEU A 49 2.41 1.47 -6.65
N CYS A 50 1.22 1.99 -6.89
CA CYS A 50 0.60 3.01 -6.05
C CYS A 50 -0.94 2.90 -6.07
N THR A 51 -1.60 3.73 -5.27
CA THR A 51 -3.06 3.77 -5.20
C THR A 51 -3.65 4.73 -6.25
N LEU A 52 -4.95 4.62 -6.51
CA LEU A 52 -5.67 5.40 -7.54
C LEU A 52 -5.56 6.92 -7.36
N GLU A 53 -5.32 7.39 -6.15
CA GLU A 53 -5.12 8.82 -5.87
C GLU A 53 -3.92 9.42 -6.62
N PHE A 54 -2.98 8.59 -7.07
CA PHE A 54 -1.79 9.00 -7.82
C PHE A 54 -1.96 8.99 -9.35
N VAL A 55 -3.14 8.66 -9.87
CA VAL A 55 -3.43 8.74 -11.32
C VAL A 55 -3.12 10.15 -11.88
N PRO A 56 -3.59 11.26 -11.27
CA PRO A 56 -3.24 12.60 -11.75
C PRO A 56 -1.77 12.99 -11.55
N HIS A 57 -1.02 12.24 -10.72
CA HIS A 57 0.41 12.45 -10.48
C HIS A 57 1.31 11.75 -11.50
N ARG A 58 0.80 10.78 -12.27
CA ARG A 58 1.58 10.00 -13.26
C ARG A 58 2.39 10.86 -14.23
N PRO A 59 1.87 11.97 -14.80
CA PRO A 59 2.69 12.81 -15.68
C PRO A 59 3.92 13.41 -14.99
N LEU A 60 3.82 13.69 -13.69
CA LEU A 60 4.94 14.20 -12.89
C LEU A 60 5.96 13.09 -12.60
N TYR A 61 5.48 11.88 -12.27
CA TYR A 61 6.30 10.69 -12.13
C TYR A 61 7.11 10.42 -13.42
N ASP A 62 6.44 10.43 -14.57
CA ASP A 62 7.08 10.22 -15.87
C ASP A 62 8.16 11.27 -16.14
N LEU A 63 7.88 12.55 -15.87
CA LEU A 63 8.83 13.64 -16.06
C LEU A 63 10.12 13.43 -15.23
N PHE A 64 9.98 13.09 -13.95
CA PHE A 64 11.15 12.92 -13.07
C PHE A 64 11.97 11.69 -13.44
N VAL A 65 11.32 10.58 -13.82
CA VAL A 65 12.03 9.38 -14.28
C VAL A 65 12.77 9.67 -15.60
N ASP A 66 12.14 10.39 -16.54
CA ASP A 66 12.76 10.73 -17.82
C ASP A 66 13.95 11.68 -17.64
N TRP A 67 13.89 12.61 -16.68
CA TRP A 67 15.03 13.46 -16.37
C TRP A 67 16.22 12.66 -15.86
N VAL A 68 16.01 11.77 -14.88
CA VAL A 68 17.08 10.94 -14.33
C VAL A 68 17.66 10.01 -15.40
N LYS A 69 16.82 9.38 -16.21
CA LYS A 69 17.26 8.50 -17.30
C LYS A 69 18.14 9.24 -18.31
N ASN A 70 17.77 10.45 -18.69
CA ASN A 70 18.53 11.26 -19.67
C ASN A 70 19.89 11.74 -19.13
N GLU A 71 19.97 12.05 -17.82
CA GLU A 71 21.22 12.49 -17.18
C GLU A 71 22.23 11.36 -17.00
N GLU A 72 21.75 10.14 -16.71
CA GLU A 72 22.60 9.01 -16.34
C GLU A 72 23.02 8.15 -17.55
N ASP A 73 22.48 8.41 -18.75
CA ASP A 73 22.71 7.60 -19.96
C ASP A 73 22.54 6.09 -19.73
N LEU A 74 21.61 5.76 -18.81
CA LEU A 74 21.41 4.40 -18.33
C LEU A 74 20.46 3.63 -19.23
N ASP A 75 20.69 2.34 -19.30
CA ASP A 75 20.00 1.34 -20.11
C ASP A 75 18.46 1.40 -19.93
N ASP A 76 17.73 0.80 -20.84
CA ASP A 76 16.29 0.99 -21.13
C ASP A 76 15.30 0.50 -20.04
N ASN A 77 15.78 0.27 -18.81
CA ASN A 77 14.96 -0.23 -17.71
C ASN A 77 14.17 0.89 -17.01
N ARG A 78 13.29 1.58 -17.75
CA ARG A 78 12.43 2.63 -17.22
C ARG A 78 11.28 2.03 -16.42
N PRO A 79 11.15 2.32 -15.13
CA PRO A 79 10.00 1.88 -14.35
C PRO A 79 8.72 2.52 -14.88
N ARG A 80 7.61 1.83 -14.67
CA ARG A 80 6.28 2.31 -15.06
C ARG A 80 5.35 2.30 -13.86
N GLN A 81 4.61 3.40 -13.68
CA GLN A 81 3.63 3.53 -12.61
C GLN A 81 2.34 2.77 -12.93
N TYR A 82 1.89 1.97 -11.97
CA TYR A 82 0.64 1.22 -12.01
C TYR A 82 -0.19 1.57 -10.78
N GLU A 83 -1.37 2.11 -11.00
CA GLU A 83 -2.30 2.47 -9.94
C GLU A 83 -3.38 1.41 -9.81
N PHE A 84 -3.75 1.13 -8.57
CA PHE A 84 -4.82 0.18 -8.25
C PHE A 84 -5.67 0.69 -7.08
N ASN A 85 -6.89 0.18 -6.98
CA ASN A 85 -7.77 0.52 -5.88
C ASN A 85 -7.26 -0.07 -4.55
N LYS A 86 -7.51 0.64 -3.46
CA LYS A 86 -7.33 0.06 -2.13
C LYS A 86 -8.42 -1.00 -1.88
N LEU A 87 -8.09 -2.00 -1.08
CA LEU A 87 -9.08 -2.98 -0.63
C LEU A 87 -10.09 -2.31 0.30
N ASN A 88 -11.36 -2.33 -0.10
CA ASN A 88 -12.48 -1.97 0.76
C ASN A 88 -13.35 -3.21 0.97
N LEU A 89 -13.69 -3.47 2.23
CA LEU A 89 -14.57 -4.56 2.63
C LEU A 89 -15.82 -3.96 3.29
N ASN A 90 -17.00 -4.51 2.96
CA ASN A 90 -18.22 -4.15 3.67
C ASN A 90 -18.11 -4.58 5.16
N TYR A 91 -18.87 -3.93 6.01
CA TYR A 91 -18.92 -4.16 7.46
C TYR A 91 -17.53 -4.14 8.14
N THR A 92 -16.51 -3.58 7.49
CA THR A 92 -15.14 -3.61 7.98
C THR A 92 -14.50 -2.22 7.92
N LEU A 93 -14.04 -1.75 9.06
CA LEU A 93 -13.33 -0.49 9.16
C LEU A 93 -11.86 -0.66 8.74
N MET A 94 -11.48 -0.15 7.56
CA MET A 94 -10.11 -0.27 6.99
C MET A 94 -9.24 0.97 7.24
N SER A 95 -9.77 2.01 7.89
CA SER A 95 -9.03 3.25 8.14
C SER A 95 -8.05 3.11 9.30
N LYS A 96 -6.75 3.22 9.04
CA LYS A 96 -5.71 3.23 10.09
C LYS A 96 -5.98 4.29 11.17
N ARG A 97 -6.45 5.48 10.77
CA ARG A 97 -6.77 6.58 11.70
C ARG A 97 -7.86 6.16 12.70
N ASN A 98 -8.90 5.53 12.22
CA ASN A 98 -10.01 5.10 13.07
C ASN A 98 -9.63 3.86 13.90
N LEU A 99 -8.90 2.91 13.33
CA LEU A 99 -8.39 1.76 14.07
C LEU A 99 -7.44 2.17 15.20
N LEU A 100 -6.64 3.22 15.00
CA LEU A 100 -5.77 3.77 16.04
C LEU A 100 -6.56 4.26 17.25
N ILE A 101 -7.77 4.78 17.08
CA ILE A 101 -8.64 5.20 18.19
C ILE A 101 -8.98 3.99 19.05
N LEU A 102 -9.36 2.86 18.45
CA LEU A 102 -9.69 1.64 19.19
C LEU A 102 -8.51 1.15 20.05
N VAL A 103 -7.30 1.25 19.51
CA VAL A 103 -6.08 0.88 20.25
C VAL A 103 -5.78 1.86 21.37
N LYS A 104 -5.85 3.18 21.12
CA LYS A 104 -5.54 4.22 22.10
C LYS A 104 -6.52 4.25 23.26
N GLU A 105 -7.80 4.00 23.01
CA GLU A 105 -8.85 3.97 24.02
C GLU A 105 -8.97 2.62 24.75
N GLY A 106 -8.10 1.65 24.39
CA GLY A 106 -8.08 0.33 25.02
C GLY A 106 -9.31 -0.54 24.73
N LEU A 107 -10.05 -0.23 23.63
CA LEU A 107 -11.21 -1.02 23.19
C LEU A 107 -10.80 -2.37 22.59
N VAL A 108 -9.56 -2.47 22.13
CA VAL A 108 -8.89 -3.67 21.65
C VAL A 108 -7.52 -3.80 22.34
N ASN A 109 -7.00 -5.04 22.41
CA ASN A 109 -5.73 -5.32 23.09
C ASN A 109 -4.49 -4.82 22.34
N GLY A 110 -4.63 -4.41 21.08
CA GLY A 110 -3.55 -3.91 20.23
C GLY A 110 -3.85 -4.13 18.77
N TRP A 111 -2.86 -3.84 17.92
CA TRP A 111 -2.98 -3.98 16.46
C TRP A 111 -3.12 -5.42 15.98
N ASP A 112 -2.75 -6.39 16.79
CA ASP A 112 -2.87 -7.82 16.54
C ASP A 112 -4.11 -8.47 17.16
N ASP A 113 -4.99 -7.66 17.78
CA ASP A 113 -6.25 -8.17 18.32
C ASP A 113 -7.05 -8.89 17.22
N PRO A 114 -7.58 -10.11 17.47
CA PRO A 114 -8.34 -10.85 16.46
C PRO A 114 -9.55 -10.14 15.88
N ARG A 115 -10.06 -9.10 16.55
CA ARG A 115 -11.15 -8.26 16.06
C ARG A 115 -10.69 -7.21 15.04
N MET A 116 -9.37 -6.98 14.96
CA MET A 116 -8.79 -5.96 14.07
C MET A 116 -8.59 -6.51 12.66
N PRO A 117 -8.94 -5.76 11.60
CA PRO A 117 -8.73 -6.16 10.20
C PRO A 117 -7.28 -5.87 9.77
N THR A 118 -6.32 -6.31 10.55
CA THR A 118 -4.89 -6.24 10.24
C THR A 118 -4.37 -7.63 9.88
N LEU A 119 -3.25 -7.70 9.17
CA LEU A 119 -2.62 -9.01 8.88
C LEU A 119 -2.28 -9.77 10.17
N CYS A 120 -1.84 -9.06 11.21
CA CYS A 120 -1.57 -9.66 12.52
C CYS A 120 -2.85 -10.15 13.20
N GLY A 121 -3.95 -9.38 13.13
CA GLY A 121 -5.26 -9.79 13.62
C GLY A 121 -5.80 -11.00 12.88
N PHE A 122 -5.71 -11.03 11.57
CA PHE A 122 -6.10 -12.19 10.74
C PHE A 122 -5.27 -13.43 11.07
N ARG A 123 -3.95 -13.28 11.25
CA ARG A 123 -3.09 -14.40 11.68
C ARG A 123 -3.56 -14.98 13.01
N ARG A 124 -3.85 -14.16 14.01
CA ARG A 124 -4.37 -14.60 15.31
C ARG A 124 -5.76 -15.24 15.23
N ARG A 125 -6.59 -14.82 14.28
CA ARG A 125 -7.88 -15.47 13.98
C ARG A 125 -7.74 -16.83 13.28
N GLY A 126 -6.54 -17.19 12.82
CA GLY A 126 -6.30 -18.44 12.10
C GLY A 126 -6.45 -18.33 10.58
N TYR A 127 -6.46 -17.11 10.01
CA TYR A 127 -6.43 -16.93 8.56
C TYR A 127 -5.03 -17.27 8.04
N SER A 128 -4.97 -18.13 7.05
CA SER A 128 -3.71 -18.50 6.42
C SER A 128 -3.28 -17.45 5.38
N PRO A 129 -1.96 -17.31 5.10
CA PRO A 129 -1.49 -16.45 4.02
C PRO A 129 -2.10 -16.83 2.67
N GLU A 130 -2.27 -18.11 2.41
CA GLU A 130 -2.84 -18.65 1.16
C GLU A 130 -4.30 -18.26 0.99
N SER A 131 -5.09 -18.30 2.07
CA SER A 131 -6.49 -17.87 2.00
C SER A 131 -6.62 -16.40 1.65
N ILE A 132 -5.73 -15.54 2.20
CA ILE A 132 -5.71 -14.11 1.88
C ILE A 132 -5.29 -13.89 0.42
N ARG A 133 -4.26 -14.59 -0.08
CA ARG A 133 -3.84 -14.54 -1.49
C ARG A 133 -4.95 -15.00 -2.42
N ASN A 134 -5.57 -16.13 -2.13
CA ASN A 134 -6.70 -16.65 -2.92
C ASN A 134 -7.88 -15.67 -2.97
N PHE A 135 -8.13 -14.96 -1.88
CA PHE A 135 -9.14 -13.90 -1.86
C PHE A 135 -8.74 -12.73 -2.76
N VAL A 136 -7.49 -12.25 -2.67
CA VAL A 136 -6.99 -11.16 -3.51
C VAL A 136 -7.01 -11.55 -4.99
N ASP A 137 -6.64 -12.77 -5.33
CA ASP A 137 -6.72 -13.29 -6.70
C ASP A 137 -8.16 -13.33 -7.22
N LYS A 138 -9.12 -13.69 -6.36
CA LYS A 138 -10.54 -13.71 -6.73
C LYS A 138 -11.12 -12.34 -7.03
N ILE A 139 -10.75 -11.32 -6.25
CA ILE A 139 -11.22 -9.93 -6.48
C ILE A 139 -10.46 -9.24 -7.62
N GLY A 140 -9.24 -9.67 -7.87
CA GLY A 140 -8.39 -9.19 -8.95
C GLY A 140 -7.88 -7.76 -8.77
N TYR A 141 -7.07 -7.35 -9.74
CA TYR A 141 -6.59 -5.98 -9.90
C TYR A 141 -7.66 -5.14 -10.59
N THR A 142 -7.93 -3.95 -10.08
CA THR A 142 -8.87 -3.01 -10.69
C THR A 142 -8.42 -1.56 -10.50
N THR A 143 -8.73 -0.74 -11.50
CA THR A 143 -8.55 0.72 -11.46
C THR A 143 -9.82 1.47 -11.05
N TYR A 144 -10.85 0.75 -10.63
CA TYR A 144 -12.09 1.32 -10.11
C TYR A 144 -12.19 1.11 -8.61
N ASP A 145 -12.73 2.10 -7.91
CA ASP A 145 -13.02 1.96 -6.49
C ASP A 145 -14.15 0.94 -6.30
N ALA A 146 -13.87 -0.15 -5.61
CA ALA A 146 -14.78 -1.26 -5.41
C ALA A 146 -14.94 -1.59 -3.93
N LEU A 147 -16.16 -1.90 -3.53
CA LEU A 147 -16.49 -2.45 -2.21
C LEU A 147 -16.69 -3.96 -2.35
N ASN A 148 -15.83 -4.74 -1.70
CA ASN A 148 -15.90 -6.19 -1.75
C ASN A 148 -16.68 -6.73 -0.55
N ASP A 149 -17.38 -7.85 -0.77
CA ASP A 149 -18.11 -8.51 0.31
C ASP A 149 -17.12 -9.26 1.23
N PHE A 150 -17.23 -9.02 2.53
CA PHE A 150 -16.44 -9.74 3.54
C PHE A 150 -16.68 -11.25 3.47
N ALA A 151 -17.86 -11.69 3.07
CA ALA A 151 -18.18 -13.10 2.89
C ALA A 151 -17.29 -13.80 1.84
N LEU A 152 -16.75 -13.05 0.85
CA LEU A 152 -15.79 -13.61 -0.12
C LEU A 152 -14.45 -13.96 0.56
N LEU A 153 -14.00 -13.11 1.48
CA LEU A 153 -12.80 -13.40 2.29
C LEU A 153 -13.03 -14.62 3.18
N GLU A 154 -14.17 -14.69 3.88
CA GLU A 154 -14.51 -15.84 4.70
C GLU A 154 -14.62 -17.14 3.91
N SER A 155 -15.19 -17.08 2.70
CA SER A 155 -15.25 -18.21 1.78
C SER A 155 -13.84 -18.70 1.40
N ALA A 156 -12.92 -17.79 1.06
CA ALA A 156 -11.55 -18.15 0.74
C ALA A 156 -10.83 -18.81 1.94
N VAL A 157 -11.06 -18.30 3.15
CA VAL A 157 -10.52 -18.89 4.39
C VAL A 157 -11.09 -20.30 4.61
N ARG A 158 -12.40 -20.47 4.46
CA ARG A 158 -13.07 -21.76 4.63
C ARG A 158 -12.58 -22.79 3.61
N ASP A 159 -12.44 -22.39 2.34
CA ASP A 159 -11.95 -23.25 1.28
C ASP A 159 -10.52 -23.74 1.55
N ASP A 160 -9.65 -22.88 2.05
CA ASP A 160 -8.27 -23.24 2.39
C ASP A 160 -8.18 -24.12 3.62
N LEU A 161 -8.85 -23.75 4.70
CA LEU A 161 -8.85 -24.52 5.95
C LEU A 161 -9.48 -25.91 5.76
N ASN A 162 -10.50 -26.05 4.93
CA ASN A 162 -11.11 -27.33 4.61
C ASN A 162 -10.12 -28.33 3.99
N LYS A 163 -9.10 -27.83 3.28
CA LYS A 163 -8.09 -28.67 2.63
C LYS A 163 -6.91 -29.01 3.53
N ARG A 164 -6.56 -28.09 4.45
CA ARG A 164 -5.27 -28.16 5.16
C ARG A 164 -5.39 -28.37 6.67
N SER A 165 -6.50 -27.99 7.27
CA SER A 165 -6.64 -28.08 8.73
C SER A 165 -6.97 -29.50 9.19
N THR A 166 -6.31 -29.91 10.25
CA THR A 166 -6.65 -31.14 10.96
C THR A 166 -8.05 -31.01 11.59
N ARG A 167 -8.88 -32.02 11.39
CA ARG A 167 -10.22 -32.09 11.98
C ARG A 167 -10.20 -33.09 13.12
N VAL A 168 -10.65 -32.67 14.28
CA VAL A 168 -10.76 -33.51 15.46
C VAL A 168 -12.23 -33.58 15.83
N SER A 169 -12.77 -34.79 15.93
CA SER A 169 -14.08 -35.05 16.53
C SER A 169 -13.89 -35.36 18.01
N ALA A 170 -14.66 -34.68 18.84
CA ALA A 170 -14.74 -35.00 20.27
C ALA A 170 -15.83 -36.03 20.51
#